data_5e2f9653ac6f8220924e6803c3348c37
#
_entry.id   5e2f9653ac6f8220924e6803c3348c37
#
_cell.length_a   1.000
_cell.length_b   1.000
_cell.length_c   1.000
_cell.angle_alpha   90.00
_cell.angle_beta   90.00
_cell.angle_gamma   90.00
#
_symmetry.space_group_name_H-M   'P 1'
#
loop_
_entity.id
_entity.type
_entity.pdbx_description
1 polymer ?
#
loop_
_entity_poly.entity_id
_entity_poly.type
_entity_poly.pdbx_seq_one_letter_code
_entity_poly.pdbx_strand_id
1 'polypeptide(L)'
;MQVVFESELLLSEYLEREVTIDFYLPAPVINPEEISLLLINDGQDLLKMPFSTMLESLYEQQLIHPLLCVGIHCGPDRKMEYGIASQADYLGRGAKAGLYTKFIFNELLPAVRRNYEIPSFKSKSFAGFSLGGLSALDIV
;
A
#
# COMPACT_ATOMS: atom_id res chain seq x y z
N MET A 1 -1.86 -12.60 -17.94
CA MET A 1 -2.02 -12.58 -16.47
C MET A 1 -3.17 -11.66 -16.11
N GLN A 2 -4.05 -12.13 -15.28
CA GLN A 2 -5.21 -11.37 -14.81
C GLN A 2 -4.92 -10.75 -13.44
N VAL A 3 -5.74 -9.76 -13.07
CA VAL A 3 -5.64 -9.12 -11.75
C VAL A 3 -6.91 -9.46 -10.97
N VAL A 4 -6.73 -10.04 -9.79
CA VAL A 4 -7.82 -10.32 -8.86
C VAL A 4 -7.85 -9.20 -7.82
N PHE A 5 -8.99 -8.54 -7.68
CA PHE A 5 -9.20 -7.46 -6.71
C PHE A 5 -9.86 -8.00 -5.46
N GLU A 6 -9.29 -7.69 -4.31
CA GLU A 6 -9.89 -7.99 -3.00
C GLU A 6 -9.75 -6.76 -2.11
N SER A 7 -10.71 -6.58 -1.21
CA SER A 7 -10.69 -5.46 -0.26
C SER A 7 -11.00 -5.97 1.14
N GLU A 8 -10.27 -5.47 2.14
CA GLU A 8 -10.54 -5.83 3.53
C GLU A 8 -10.38 -4.64 4.46
N LEU A 9 -10.96 -4.76 5.65
CA LEU A 9 -10.79 -3.80 6.74
C LEU A 9 -9.79 -4.35 7.73
N LEU A 10 -8.74 -3.58 8.01
CA LEU A 10 -7.72 -3.92 9.00
C LEU A 10 -7.82 -2.94 10.17
N LEU A 11 -8.15 -3.47 11.35
CA LEU A 11 -8.19 -2.65 12.55
C LEU A 11 -6.76 -2.35 13.00
N SER A 12 -6.40 -1.07 13.03
CA SER A 12 -5.09 -0.61 13.46
C SER A 12 -5.14 -0.15 14.92
N GLU A 13 -4.31 -0.76 15.76
CA GLU A 13 -4.13 -0.30 17.13
C GLU A 13 -3.34 1.01 17.18
N TYR A 14 -2.34 1.16 16.29
CA TYR A 14 -1.54 2.39 16.25
C TYR A 14 -2.35 3.60 15.79
N LEU A 15 -3.20 3.43 14.77
CA LEU A 15 -3.99 4.53 14.22
C LEU A 15 -5.35 4.69 14.88
N GLU A 16 -5.74 3.73 15.73
CA GLU A 16 -7.02 3.70 16.44
C GLU A 16 -8.22 3.84 15.49
N ARG A 17 -8.14 3.16 14.35
CA ARG A 17 -9.21 3.14 13.35
C ARG A 17 -9.13 1.91 12.47
N GLU A 18 -10.22 1.62 11.75
CA GLU A 18 -10.20 0.64 10.68
C GLU A 18 -9.59 1.27 9.43
N VAL A 19 -8.70 0.53 8.77
CA VAL A 19 -8.06 0.95 7.53
C VAL A 19 -8.54 0.03 6.42
N THR A 20 -9.12 0.61 5.38
CA THR A 20 -9.50 -0.16 4.19
C THR A 20 -8.26 -0.41 3.35
N ILE A 21 -8.03 -1.66 3.03
CA ILE A 21 -6.88 -2.10 2.23
C ILE A 21 -7.40 -2.80 0.99
N ASP A 22 -6.95 -2.37 -0.17
CA ASP A 22 -7.30 -2.96 -1.46
C ASP A 22 -6.09 -3.71 -2.01
N PHE A 23 -6.33 -4.95 -2.46
CA PHE A 23 -5.29 -5.81 -3.00
C PHE A 23 -5.55 -6.05 -4.48
N TYR A 24 -4.52 -5.85 -5.29
CA TYR A 24 -4.53 -6.13 -6.73
C TYR A 24 -3.53 -7.25 -6.97
N LEU A 25 -4.02 -8.49 -6.93
CA LEU A 25 -3.18 -9.69 -6.98
C LEU A 25 -3.05 -10.21 -8.41
N PRO A 26 -1.81 -10.42 -8.91
CA PRO A 26 -1.64 -11.06 -10.21
C PRO A 26 -2.02 -12.55 -10.12
N ALA A 27 -2.71 -13.05 -11.14
CA ALA A 27 -3.11 -14.45 -11.20
C ALA A 27 -2.94 -14.99 -12.63
N PRO A 28 -2.40 -16.20 -12.82
CA PRO A 28 -1.93 -17.12 -11.78
C PRO A 28 -0.58 -16.74 -11.21
N VAL A 29 -0.36 -17.11 -9.93
CA VAL A 29 0.94 -16.94 -9.28
C VAL A 29 1.64 -18.29 -9.29
N ILE A 30 2.75 -18.38 -10.02
CA ILE A 30 3.51 -19.63 -10.16
C ILE A 30 4.60 -19.71 -9.09
N ASN A 31 5.36 -18.63 -8.93
CA ASN A 31 6.44 -18.56 -7.93
C ASN A 31 6.19 -17.39 -6.98
N PRO A 32 5.63 -17.62 -5.79
CA PRO A 32 5.36 -16.53 -4.84
C PRO A 32 6.59 -15.71 -4.48
N GLU A 33 7.77 -16.32 -4.43
CA GLU A 33 9.01 -15.61 -4.10
C GLU A 33 9.47 -14.63 -5.20
N GLU A 34 8.89 -14.68 -6.39
CA GLU A 34 9.19 -13.75 -7.47
C GLU A 34 8.27 -12.54 -7.52
N ILE A 35 7.29 -12.48 -6.60
CA ILE A 35 6.37 -11.36 -6.52
C ILE A 35 7.03 -10.19 -5.80
N SER A 36 6.93 -9.01 -6.39
CA SER A 36 7.30 -7.75 -5.76
C SER A 36 6.06 -7.11 -5.12
N LEU A 37 6.28 -6.27 -4.12
CA LEU A 37 5.23 -5.56 -3.41
C LEU A 37 5.29 -4.08 -3.73
N LEU A 38 4.14 -3.50 -4.08
CA LEU A 38 3.99 -2.06 -4.23
C LEU A 38 2.88 -1.57 -3.29
N LEU A 39 3.26 -0.83 -2.26
CA LEU A 39 2.31 -0.14 -1.39
C LEU A 39 1.97 1.22 -2.01
N ILE A 40 0.70 1.59 -1.99
CA ILE A 40 0.23 2.83 -2.60
C ILE A 40 -0.64 3.59 -1.60
N ASN A 41 -0.20 4.78 -1.19
CA ASN A 41 -0.99 5.67 -0.37
C ASN A 41 -2.17 6.24 -1.15
N ASP A 42 -3.23 6.66 -0.45
CA ASP A 42 -4.47 7.13 -1.07
C ASP A 42 -5.06 6.10 -2.02
N GLY A 43 -5.10 4.83 -1.57
CA GLY A 43 -5.60 3.72 -2.39
C GLY A 43 -7.02 3.91 -2.90
N GLN A 44 -7.84 4.71 -2.21
CA GLN A 44 -9.21 5.03 -2.66
C GLN A 44 -9.22 5.71 -4.02
N ASP A 45 -8.16 6.43 -4.38
CA ASP A 45 -8.07 7.12 -5.66
C ASP A 45 -7.90 6.15 -6.83
N LEU A 46 -7.35 4.96 -6.58
CA LEU A 46 -7.21 3.92 -7.59
C LEU A 46 -8.56 3.40 -8.06
N LEU A 47 -9.60 3.50 -7.23
CA LEU A 47 -10.95 3.08 -7.58
C LEU A 47 -11.60 4.04 -8.59
N LYS A 48 -11.07 5.24 -8.74
CA LYS A 48 -11.56 6.25 -9.68
C LYS A 48 -10.92 6.11 -11.07
N MET A 49 -10.01 5.17 -11.24
CA MET A 49 -9.32 4.89 -12.49
C MET A 49 -9.37 3.39 -12.78
N PRO A 50 -9.21 2.94 -14.04
CA PRO A 50 -9.23 1.51 -14.37
C PRO A 50 -7.89 0.85 -14.02
N PHE A 51 -7.52 0.84 -12.74
CA PHE A 51 -6.20 0.41 -12.29
C PHE A 51 -5.93 -1.06 -12.60
N SER A 52 -6.91 -1.95 -12.35
CA SER A 52 -6.76 -3.37 -12.68
C SER A 52 -6.51 -3.59 -14.16
N THR A 53 -7.27 -2.89 -15.02
CA THR A 53 -7.11 -2.97 -16.47
C THR A 53 -5.75 -2.44 -16.91
N MET A 54 -5.28 -1.36 -16.28
CA MET A 54 -3.95 -0.82 -16.56
C MET A 54 -2.86 -1.83 -16.22
N LEU A 55 -2.95 -2.49 -15.07
CA LEU A 55 -2.00 -3.53 -14.67
C LEU A 55 -2.03 -4.71 -15.65
N GLU A 56 -3.22 -5.18 -16.02
CA GLU A 56 -3.37 -6.29 -16.96
C GLU A 56 -2.74 -5.96 -18.31
N SER A 57 -2.92 -4.73 -18.79
CA SER A 57 -2.30 -4.26 -20.02
C SER A 57 -0.76 -4.29 -19.93
N LEU A 58 -0.21 -3.84 -18.80
CA LEU A 58 1.24 -3.87 -18.59
C LEU A 58 1.79 -5.30 -18.54
N TYR A 59 1.04 -6.24 -17.96
CA TYR A 59 1.42 -7.64 -17.96
C TYR A 59 1.39 -8.24 -19.39
N GLU A 60 0.34 -7.93 -20.15
CA GLU A 60 0.24 -8.40 -21.54
C GLU A 60 1.39 -7.93 -22.39
N GLN A 61 1.84 -6.68 -22.19
CA GLN A 61 2.96 -6.10 -22.91
C GLN A 61 4.31 -6.53 -22.34
N GLN A 62 4.32 -7.33 -21.29
CA GLN A 62 5.53 -7.81 -20.62
C GLN A 62 6.42 -6.66 -20.12
N LEU A 63 5.80 -5.55 -19.71
CA LEU A 63 6.51 -4.36 -19.22
C LEU A 63 6.79 -4.41 -17.73
N ILE A 64 6.07 -5.24 -16.97
CA ILE A 64 6.28 -5.41 -15.55
C ILE A 64 6.30 -6.90 -15.18
N HIS A 65 7.03 -7.21 -14.09
CA HIS A 65 7.02 -8.52 -13.47
C HIS A 65 5.83 -8.64 -12.51
N PRO A 66 5.50 -9.86 -12.02
CA PRO A 66 4.40 -10.04 -11.07
C PRO A 66 4.53 -9.09 -9.86
N LEU A 67 3.45 -8.36 -9.60
CA LEU A 67 3.44 -7.28 -8.63
C LEU A 67 2.15 -7.33 -7.83
N LEU A 68 2.25 -7.51 -6.51
CA LEU A 68 1.10 -7.31 -5.62
C LEU A 68 1.02 -5.82 -5.28
N CYS A 69 -0.02 -5.17 -5.78
CA CYS A 69 -0.28 -3.77 -5.44
C CYS A 69 -1.26 -3.71 -4.27
N VAL A 70 -0.92 -2.92 -3.27
CA VAL A 70 -1.71 -2.77 -2.04
C VAL A 70 -2.08 -1.29 -1.89
N GLY A 71 -3.34 -0.96 -2.15
CA GLY A 71 -3.86 0.39 -1.98
C GLY A 71 -4.32 0.62 -0.54
N ILE A 72 -3.73 1.58 0.13
CA ILE A 72 -4.05 1.91 1.51
C ILE A 72 -4.96 3.14 1.48
N HIS A 73 -6.22 2.97 1.89
CA HIS A 73 -7.16 4.10 1.94
C HIS A 73 -6.75 5.06 3.05
N CYS A 74 -6.76 6.35 2.76
CA CYS A 74 -6.57 7.35 3.80
C CYS A 74 -7.85 7.44 4.64
N GLY A 75 -7.70 7.88 5.88
CA GLY A 75 -8.80 8.16 6.78
C GLY A 75 -9.01 9.67 6.93
N PRO A 76 -9.84 10.08 7.92
CA PRO A 76 -10.12 11.49 8.17
C PRO A 76 -8.88 12.27 8.63
N ASP A 77 -7.88 11.59 9.18
CA ASP A 77 -6.65 12.21 9.69
C ASP A 77 -5.50 12.17 8.67
N ARG A 78 -5.80 12.18 7.37
CA ARG A 78 -4.80 12.07 6.31
C ARG A 78 -3.59 12.99 6.51
N LYS A 79 -3.83 14.25 6.84
CA LYS A 79 -2.77 15.24 7.01
C LYS A 79 -1.88 14.97 8.23
N MET A 80 -2.43 14.28 9.24
CA MET A 80 -1.68 13.91 10.44
C MET A 80 -0.88 12.63 10.23
N GLU A 81 -1.42 11.67 9.48
CA GLU A 81 -0.80 10.36 9.26
C GLU A 81 0.29 10.42 8.19
N TYR A 82 0.12 11.26 7.19
CA TYR A 82 1.12 11.47 6.16
C TYR A 82 2.10 12.58 6.60
N GLY A 83 3.26 12.59 6.00
CA GLY A 83 4.30 13.55 6.33
C GLY A 83 5.57 12.87 6.80
N ILE A 84 6.40 13.61 7.52
CA ILE A 84 7.68 13.12 8.01
C ILE A 84 7.56 12.76 9.49
N ALA A 85 7.91 11.50 9.84
CA ALA A 85 7.77 10.98 11.19
C ALA A 85 8.65 11.72 12.21
N SER A 86 9.79 12.23 11.79
CA SER A 86 10.73 12.92 12.69
C SER A 86 10.28 14.32 13.08
N GLN A 87 9.38 14.95 12.30
CA GLN A 87 8.99 16.34 12.54
C GLN A 87 7.65 16.68 11.91
N ALA A 88 6.67 17.05 12.75
CA ALA A 88 5.41 17.65 12.29
C ALA A 88 5.70 19.10 11.81
N ASP A 89 4.96 19.57 10.80
CA ASP A 89 5.08 20.95 10.36
C ASP A 89 4.31 21.90 11.31
N TYR A 90 4.38 23.21 11.03
CA TYR A 90 3.76 24.24 11.89
C TYR A 90 2.22 24.16 11.92
N LEU A 91 1.59 23.43 10.99
CA LEU A 91 0.15 23.17 10.99
C LEU A 91 -0.19 21.86 11.67
N GLY A 92 0.79 21.14 12.24
CA GLY A 92 0.61 19.83 12.86
C GLY A 92 0.50 18.67 11.87
N ARG A 93 0.71 18.91 10.58
CA ARG A 93 0.70 17.82 9.59
C ARG A 93 1.86 16.88 9.85
N GLY A 94 1.60 15.59 9.78
CA GLY A 94 2.59 14.57 10.08
C GLY A 94 2.73 14.23 11.55
N ALA A 95 1.88 14.78 12.43
CA ALA A 95 1.94 14.50 13.88
C ALA A 95 1.76 13.01 14.19
N LYS A 96 1.04 12.26 13.34
CA LYS A 96 0.83 10.82 13.47
C LYS A 96 1.66 10.00 12.48
N ALA A 97 2.61 10.62 11.78
CA ALA A 97 3.39 9.91 10.76
C ALA A 97 4.21 8.76 11.35
N GLY A 98 4.73 8.90 12.56
CA GLY A 98 5.41 7.81 13.27
C GLY A 98 4.49 6.62 13.55
N LEU A 99 3.24 6.89 13.91
CA LEU A 99 2.23 5.85 14.12
C LEU A 99 1.86 5.17 12.80
N TYR A 100 1.77 5.94 11.73
CA TYR A 100 1.52 5.39 10.39
C TYR A 100 2.64 4.46 9.95
N THR A 101 3.90 4.85 10.18
CA THR A 101 5.06 4.00 9.90
C THR A 101 4.97 2.67 10.68
N LYS A 102 4.61 2.73 11.97
CA LYS A 102 4.44 1.52 12.78
C LYS A 102 3.29 0.65 12.27
N PHE A 103 2.20 1.27 11.83
CA PHE A 103 1.10 0.55 11.19
C PHE A 103 1.60 -0.23 9.97
N ILE A 104 2.37 0.40 9.09
CA ILE A 104 2.89 -0.25 7.88
C ILE A 104 3.74 -1.48 8.25
N PHE A 105 4.71 -1.31 9.11
CA PHE A 105 5.66 -2.39 9.41
C PHE A 105 5.12 -3.46 10.35
N ASN A 106 4.31 -3.08 11.34
CA ASN A 106 3.92 -3.99 12.40
C ASN A 106 2.51 -4.57 12.25
N GLU A 107 1.67 -3.97 11.42
CA GLU A 107 0.29 -4.43 11.21
C GLU A 107 0.02 -4.79 9.75
N LEU A 108 0.30 -3.90 8.81
CA LEU A 108 -0.02 -4.13 7.40
C LEU A 108 0.84 -5.21 6.76
N LEU A 109 2.16 -5.08 6.80
CA LEU A 109 3.04 -6.06 6.16
C LEU A 109 2.84 -7.48 6.69
N PRO A 110 2.72 -7.71 8.01
CA PRO A 110 2.40 -9.05 8.50
C PRO A 110 1.06 -9.58 8.00
N ALA A 111 0.03 -8.73 7.90
CA ALA A 111 -1.28 -9.12 7.38
C ALA A 111 -1.20 -9.54 5.91
N VAL A 112 -0.47 -8.79 5.08
CA VAL A 112 -0.26 -9.11 3.66
C VAL A 112 0.42 -10.47 3.51
N ARG A 113 1.47 -10.72 4.27
CA ARG A 113 2.18 -12.01 4.24
C ARG A 113 1.30 -13.18 4.61
N ARG A 114 0.47 -13.01 5.65
CA ARG A 114 -0.44 -14.07 6.10
C ARG A 114 -1.54 -14.34 5.08
N ASN A 115 -2.13 -13.30 4.52
CA ASN A 115 -3.27 -13.44 3.61
C ASN A 115 -2.90 -14.15 2.31
N TYR A 116 -1.69 -13.94 1.81
CA TYR A 116 -1.27 -14.45 0.52
C TYR A 116 -0.16 -15.50 0.61
N GLU A 117 0.22 -15.88 1.82
CA GLU A 117 1.25 -16.89 2.08
C GLU A 117 2.56 -16.59 1.37
N ILE A 118 2.93 -15.29 1.33
CA ILE A 118 4.17 -14.82 0.72
C ILE A 118 5.15 -14.51 1.87
N PRO A 119 6.12 -15.38 2.14
CA PRO A 119 7.04 -15.17 3.28
C PRO A 119 7.97 -13.98 3.06
N SER A 120 8.34 -13.70 1.81
CA SER A 120 9.16 -12.55 1.48
C SER A 120 8.85 -12.10 0.05
N PHE A 121 9.06 -10.81 -0.21
CA PHE A 121 8.88 -10.24 -1.53
C PHE A 121 10.23 -10.08 -2.22
N LYS A 122 10.26 -10.23 -3.54
CA LYS A 122 11.47 -10.02 -4.34
C LYS A 122 11.98 -8.59 -4.18
N SER A 123 11.07 -7.62 -4.16
CA SER A 123 11.37 -6.22 -3.86
C SER A 123 10.13 -5.57 -3.25
N LYS A 124 10.34 -4.46 -2.55
CA LYS A 124 9.26 -3.68 -1.94
C LYS A 124 9.42 -2.22 -2.33
N SER A 125 8.30 -1.61 -2.72
CA SER A 125 8.27 -0.21 -3.14
C SER A 125 7.06 0.48 -2.54
N PHE A 126 7.10 1.79 -2.44
CA PHE A 126 6.01 2.60 -1.90
C PHE A 126 5.78 3.79 -2.83
N ALA A 127 4.52 4.05 -3.14
CA ALA A 127 4.12 5.13 -4.03
C ALA A 127 3.08 6.02 -3.38
N GLY A 128 2.98 7.26 -3.87
CA GLY A 128 1.97 8.21 -3.42
C GLY A 128 2.09 9.51 -4.19
N PHE A 129 1.05 10.34 -4.07
CA PHE A 129 1.00 11.66 -4.67
C PHE A 129 0.96 12.73 -3.59
N SER A 130 1.61 13.88 -3.82
CA SER A 130 1.60 15.02 -2.91
C SER A 130 2.04 14.60 -1.51
N LEU A 131 1.21 14.83 -0.48
CA LEU A 131 1.53 14.45 0.90
C LEU A 131 1.70 12.94 1.06
N GLY A 132 0.91 12.13 0.30
CA GLY A 132 1.07 10.68 0.26
C GLY A 132 2.43 10.27 -0.31
N GLY A 133 2.96 11.01 -1.27
CA GLY A 133 4.31 10.79 -1.81
C GLY A 133 5.39 11.09 -0.79
N LEU A 134 5.24 12.18 -0.04
CA LEU A 134 6.18 12.52 1.04
C LEU A 134 6.19 11.43 2.11
N SER A 135 5.02 10.93 2.50
CA SER A 135 4.90 9.82 3.45
C SER A 135 5.61 8.57 2.94
N ALA A 136 5.39 8.20 1.69
CA ALA A 136 6.03 7.04 1.07
C ALA A 136 7.55 7.17 1.06
N LEU A 137 8.06 8.35 0.72
CA LEU A 137 9.49 8.63 0.71
C LEU A 137 10.10 8.54 2.11
N ASP A 138 9.39 9.01 3.13
CA ASP A 138 9.86 8.98 4.52
C ASP A 138 9.96 7.55 5.07
N ILE A 139 9.06 6.66 4.63
CA ILE A 139 8.99 5.29 5.14
C ILE A 139 10.05 4.35 4.53
N VAL A 140 10.39 4.55 3.26
CA VAL A 140 11.34 3.66 2.56
C VAL A 140 12.81 3.91 2.91
#